data_607f6be3d824fa16106731564b550276
#
_entry.id   607f6be3d824fa16106731564b550276
#
_cell.length_a   1.000
_cell.length_b   1.000
_cell.length_c   1.000
_cell.angle_alpha   90.00
_cell.angle_beta   90.00
_cell.angle_gamma   90.00
#
_symmetry.space_group_name_H-M   'P 1'
#
loop_
_entity.id
_entity.type
_entity.pdbx_description
1 polymer ?
#
loop_
_entity_poly.entity_id
_entity_poly.type
_entity_poly.pdbx_seq_one_letter_code
_entity_poly.pdbx_strand_id
1 'polypeptide(L)'
;MNRARRAAVLCLVCLVSIAFAACGEDDTNAFKEDYNTAVKPLRELNEGIGSSLSGAAGQSNDAIADQFQKLADKAQQARDNLAELDPPEDAKDSFDKLLSSLQDGTDDLRAVATAAKDGDPQAARQAAQDLVSSGEEIQKAETALRKAVDG
;
A
#
# COMPACT_ATOMS: atom_id res chain seq x y z
N MET A 1 48.59 -62.72 -20.69
CA MET A 1 47.65 -63.02 -19.54
C MET A 1 47.28 -61.76 -18.89
N ASN A 2 45.97 -61.60 -18.68
CA ASN A 2 45.22 -60.62 -17.83
C ASN A 2 44.82 -59.34 -18.51
N ARG A 3 43.63 -59.36 -19.04
CA ARG A 3 42.26 -59.08 -18.54
C ARG A 3 42.12 -57.67 -18.13
N ALA A 4 41.63 -56.92 -19.04
CA ALA A 4 40.32 -56.24 -19.03
C ALA A 4 39.86 -55.75 -17.65
N ARG A 5 39.85 -54.45 -17.44
CA ARG A 5 38.87 -53.78 -16.58
C ARG A 5 38.29 -52.58 -17.33
N ARG A 6 37.15 -52.88 -17.92
CA ARG A 6 36.23 -51.89 -18.44
C ARG A 6 35.64 -51.14 -17.24
N ALA A 7 36.07 -49.92 -17.04
CA ALA A 7 35.36 -49.01 -16.15
C ALA A 7 34.31 -48.26 -16.98
N ALA A 8 33.06 -48.61 -16.81
CA ALA A 8 31.93 -47.91 -17.35
C ALA A 8 31.83 -46.55 -16.65
N VAL A 9 32.10 -45.49 -17.39
CA VAL A 9 31.78 -44.14 -16.98
C VAL A 9 30.29 -43.94 -17.21
N LEU A 10 29.53 -44.03 -16.13
CA LEU A 10 28.12 -43.65 -16.11
C LEU A 10 28.06 -42.14 -16.24
N CYS A 11 27.75 -41.64 -17.42
CA CYS A 11 27.31 -40.27 -17.62
C CYS A 11 25.96 -40.08 -16.90
N LEU A 12 26.02 -39.55 -15.70
CA LEU A 12 24.87 -39.04 -15.00
C LEU A 12 24.48 -37.73 -15.69
N VAL A 13 23.64 -37.82 -16.70
CA VAL A 13 22.97 -36.66 -17.28
C VAL A 13 21.98 -36.17 -16.22
N CYS A 14 22.43 -35.21 -15.42
CA CYS A 14 21.51 -34.37 -14.63
C CYS A 14 20.64 -33.61 -15.61
N LEU A 15 19.46 -34.16 -15.89
CA LEU A 15 18.31 -33.40 -16.38
C LEU A 15 17.98 -32.37 -15.31
N VAL A 16 18.55 -31.17 -15.43
CA VAL A 16 18.03 -29.99 -14.78
C VAL A 16 16.69 -29.73 -15.47
N SER A 17 15.64 -30.32 -14.92
CA SER A 17 14.29 -29.94 -15.22
C SER A 17 14.16 -28.51 -14.68
N ILE A 18 14.37 -27.52 -15.54
CA ILE A 18 13.91 -26.18 -15.31
C ILE A 18 12.39 -26.30 -15.36
N ALA A 19 11.81 -26.56 -14.20
CA ALA A 19 10.42 -26.26 -13.99
C ALA A 19 10.32 -24.74 -14.11
N PHE A 20 10.01 -24.25 -15.32
CA PHE A 20 9.34 -22.99 -15.46
C PHE A 20 7.98 -23.21 -14.79
N ALA A 21 7.97 -22.97 -13.48
CA ALA A 21 6.74 -22.84 -12.76
C ALA A 21 5.96 -21.73 -13.43
N ALA A 22 4.82 -22.08 -13.98
CA ALA A 22 3.71 -21.17 -14.22
C ALA A 22 3.19 -20.73 -12.84
N CYS A 23 4.01 -20.01 -12.07
CA CYS A 23 3.67 -19.50 -10.72
C CYS A 23 3.01 -18.12 -10.80
N GLY A 24 2.89 -17.50 -11.98
CA GLY A 24 2.44 -16.11 -12.07
C GLY A 24 0.95 -15.90 -11.76
N GLU A 25 0.06 -16.81 -12.13
CA GLU A 25 -1.39 -16.63 -11.92
C GLU A 25 -1.83 -16.89 -10.48
N ASP A 26 -1.26 -17.90 -9.83
CA ASP A 26 -1.61 -18.25 -8.45
C ASP A 26 -1.08 -17.18 -7.47
N ASP A 27 0.14 -16.67 -7.67
CA ASP A 27 0.73 -15.61 -6.85
C ASP A 27 -0.01 -14.28 -7.02
N THR A 28 -0.44 -13.96 -8.25
CA THR A 28 -1.24 -12.77 -8.55
C THR A 28 -2.61 -12.83 -7.88
N ASN A 29 -3.27 -13.99 -7.87
CA ASN A 29 -4.56 -14.16 -7.23
C ASN A 29 -4.44 -14.09 -5.70
N ALA A 30 -3.41 -14.68 -5.11
CA ALA A 30 -3.12 -14.56 -3.68
C ALA A 30 -2.90 -13.10 -3.28
N PHE A 31 -2.06 -12.37 -4.01
CA PHE A 31 -1.86 -10.94 -3.79
C PHE A 31 -3.17 -10.13 -3.86
N LYS A 32 -4.05 -10.42 -4.85
CA LYS A 32 -5.36 -9.74 -4.97
C LYS A 32 -6.24 -9.95 -3.75
N GLU A 33 -6.28 -11.16 -3.20
CA GLU A 33 -7.08 -11.48 -2.01
C GLU A 33 -6.53 -10.76 -0.77
N ASP A 34 -5.21 -10.81 -0.57
CA ASP A 34 -4.53 -10.16 0.55
C ASP A 34 -4.66 -8.64 0.46
N TYR A 35 -4.45 -8.06 -0.72
CA TYR A 35 -4.64 -6.64 -0.98
C TYR A 35 -6.07 -6.19 -0.70
N ASN A 36 -7.08 -6.91 -1.21
CA ASN A 36 -8.48 -6.57 -0.96
C ASN A 36 -8.85 -6.63 0.52
N THR A 37 -8.17 -7.47 1.29
CA THR A 37 -8.35 -7.54 2.74
C THR A 37 -7.65 -6.39 3.45
N ALA A 38 -6.40 -6.09 3.07
CA ALA A 38 -5.59 -5.04 3.66
C ALA A 38 -6.12 -3.62 3.40
N VAL A 39 -6.84 -3.38 2.29
CA VAL A 39 -7.40 -2.05 1.97
C VAL A 39 -8.75 -1.75 2.66
N LYS A 40 -9.40 -2.71 3.31
CA LYS A 40 -10.67 -2.47 4.01
C LYS A 40 -10.59 -1.32 5.03
N PRO A 41 -9.56 -1.26 5.90
CA PRO A 41 -9.41 -0.17 6.85
C PRO A 41 -9.24 1.20 6.18
N LEU A 42 -8.62 1.26 4.98
CA LEU A 42 -8.46 2.51 4.22
C LEU A 42 -9.79 3.03 3.68
N ARG A 43 -10.71 2.16 3.30
CA ARG A 43 -12.06 2.56 2.86
C ARG A 43 -12.86 3.15 4.02
N GLU A 44 -12.84 2.51 5.18
CA GLU A 44 -13.47 3.03 6.41
C GLU A 44 -12.84 4.37 6.84
N LEU A 45 -11.51 4.51 6.68
CA LEU A 45 -10.79 5.72 6.96
C LEU A 45 -11.24 6.89 6.06
N ASN A 46 -11.41 6.63 4.76
CA ASN A 46 -11.86 7.64 3.80
C ASN A 46 -13.25 8.22 4.16
N GLU A 47 -14.19 7.36 4.58
CA GLU A 47 -15.49 7.79 5.11
C GLU A 47 -15.33 8.62 6.37
N GLY A 48 -14.43 8.22 7.27
CA GLY A 48 -14.08 8.94 8.50
C GLY A 48 -13.50 10.34 8.22
N ILE A 49 -12.61 10.47 7.24
CA ILE A 49 -12.02 11.77 6.83
C ILE A 49 -13.12 12.69 6.31
N GLY A 50 -13.97 12.23 5.40
CA GLY A 50 -15.07 13.03 4.86
C GLY A 50 -16.04 13.53 5.95
N SER A 51 -16.38 12.65 6.91
CA SER A 51 -17.22 13.00 8.06
C SER A 51 -16.54 14.03 8.98
N SER A 52 -15.23 13.89 9.20
CA SER A 52 -14.44 14.79 10.05
C SER A 52 -14.32 16.18 9.47
N LEU A 53 -14.04 16.27 8.16
CA LEU A 53 -14.00 17.56 7.45
C LEU A 53 -15.35 18.26 7.46
N SER A 54 -16.44 17.51 7.24
CA SER A 54 -17.80 18.08 7.24
C SER A 54 -18.26 18.48 8.64
N GLY A 55 -17.84 17.76 9.67
CA GLY A 55 -18.23 17.96 11.06
C GLY A 55 -17.35 18.91 11.85
N ALA A 56 -16.26 19.43 11.28
CA ALA A 56 -15.31 20.31 11.97
C ALA A 56 -15.94 21.65 12.40
N ALA A 57 -16.95 22.12 11.68
CA ALA A 57 -17.64 23.34 12.00
C ALA A 57 -18.35 23.25 13.37
N GLY A 58 -17.93 24.08 14.35
CA GLY A 58 -18.49 24.12 15.70
C GLY A 58 -17.78 23.20 16.72
N GLN A 59 -16.77 22.48 16.33
CA GLN A 59 -15.89 21.73 17.26
C GLN A 59 -14.77 22.63 17.79
N SER A 60 -14.22 22.28 18.95
CA SER A 60 -13.01 22.94 19.45
C SER A 60 -11.78 22.50 18.65
N ASN A 61 -10.77 23.35 18.60
CA ASN A 61 -9.50 23.07 17.93
C ASN A 61 -8.86 21.76 18.46
N ASP A 62 -8.89 21.53 19.76
CA ASP A 62 -8.36 20.30 20.38
C ASP A 62 -9.14 19.06 19.91
N ALA A 63 -10.47 19.15 19.82
CA ALA A 63 -11.28 18.02 19.35
C ALA A 63 -10.98 17.68 17.88
N ILE A 64 -10.81 18.69 17.03
CA ILE A 64 -10.41 18.53 15.64
C ILE A 64 -9.00 17.90 15.56
N ALA A 65 -8.05 18.44 16.31
CA ALA A 65 -6.68 17.93 16.35
C ALA A 65 -6.63 16.46 16.75
N ASP A 66 -7.32 16.09 17.85
CA ASP A 66 -7.39 14.70 18.33
C ASP A 66 -8.03 13.76 17.32
N GLN A 67 -9.06 14.23 16.61
CA GLN A 67 -9.76 13.44 15.60
C GLN A 67 -8.86 13.16 14.40
N PHE A 68 -8.20 14.19 13.85
CA PHE A 68 -7.31 14.02 12.71
C PHE A 68 -6.03 13.26 13.07
N GLN A 69 -5.51 13.41 14.29
CA GLN A 69 -4.38 12.58 14.77
C GLN A 69 -4.76 11.09 14.79
N LYS A 70 -5.95 10.74 15.30
CA LYS A 70 -6.43 9.35 15.28
C LYS A 70 -6.62 8.78 13.86
N LEU A 71 -7.05 9.63 12.92
CA LEU A 71 -7.15 9.23 11.51
C LEU A 71 -5.76 9.00 10.91
N ALA A 72 -4.78 9.85 11.20
CA ALA A 72 -3.40 9.69 10.77
C ALA A 72 -2.78 8.39 11.31
N ASP A 73 -3.00 8.07 12.59
CA ASP A 73 -2.49 6.84 13.21
C ASP A 73 -3.09 5.58 12.56
N LYS A 74 -4.39 5.63 12.24
CA LYS A 74 -5.06 4.53 11.50
C LYS A 74 -4.55 4.43 10.05
N ALA A 75 -4.32 5.56 9.38
CA ALA A 75 -3.77 5.59 8.03
C ALA A 75 -2.36 4.98 7.99
N GLN A 76 -1.52 5.36 8.95
CA GLN A 76 -0.19 4.80 9.10
C GLN A 76 -0.24 3.27 9.29
N GLN A 77 -1.07 2.81 10.22
CA GLN A 77 -1.21 1.37 10.48
C GLN A 77 -1.70 0.61 9.23
N ALA A 78 -2.68 1.15 8.51
CA ALA A 78 -3.20 0.52 7.30
C ALA A 78 -2.14 0.50 6.17
N ARG A 79 -1.36 1.57 6.02
CA ARG A 79 -0.23 1.64 5.09
C ARG A 79 0.86 0.64 5.44
N ASP A 80 1.20 0.50 6.73
CA ASP A 80 2.23 -0.43 7.19
C ASP A 80 1.80 -1.89 6.97
N ASN A 81 0.52 -2.23 7.22
CA ASN A 81 -0.03 -3.54 6.90
C ASN A 81 0.01 -3.84 5.39
N LEU A 82 -0.25 -2.83 4.53
CA LEU A 82 -0.10 -2.98 3.08
C LEU A 82 1.35 -3.22 2.69
N ALA A 83 2.30 -2.56 3.33
CA ALA A 83 3.72 -2.70 3.02
C ALA A 83 4.29 -4.10 3.34
N GLU A 84 3.55 -4.93 4.08
CA GLU A 84 3.91 -6.33 4.34
C GLU A 84 3.56 -7.28 3.17
N LEU A 85 2.78 -6.80 2.19
CA LEU A 85 2.40 -7.60 1.02
C LEU A 85 3.54 -7.67 0.00
N ASP A 86 3.64 -8.80 -0.69
CA ASP A 86 4.61 -9.00 -1.77
C ASP A 86 3.88 -8.95 -3.13
N PRO A 87 3.93 -7.80 -3.83
CA PRO A 87 3.25 -7.64 -5.11
C PRO A 87 3.97 -8.41 -6.23
N PRO A 88 3.23 -8.85 -7.28
CA PRO A 88 3.83 -9.37 -8.49
C PRO A 88 4.87 -8.42 -9.06
N GLU A 89 5.90 -8.95 -9.72
CA GLU A 89 7.04 -8.16 -10.22
C GLU A 89 6.59 -6.97 -11.09
N ASP A 90 5.63 -7.22 -11.98
CA ASP A 90 5.09 -6.21 -12.90
C ASP A 90 4.25 -5.12 -12.18
N ALA A 91 3.85 -5.36 -10.95
CA ALA A 91 3.04 -4.45 -10.14
C ALA A 91 3.85 -3.68 -9.07
N LYS A 92 5.11 -4.03 -8.84
CA LYS A 92 5.95 -3.45 -7.77
C LYS A 92 6.01 -1.93 -7.82
N ASP A 93 6.35 -1.36 -8.97
CA ASP A 93 6.47 0.09 -9.12
C ASP A 93 5.15 0.83 -8.80
N SER A 94 4.02 0.24 -9.23
CA SER A 94 2.70 0.80 -8.96
C SER A 94 2.31 0.66 -7.49
N PHE A 95 2.71 -0.43 -6.85
CA PHE A 95 2.49 -0.67 -5.43
C PHE A 95 3.33 0.27 -4.55
N ASP A 96 4.61 0.47 -4.86
CA ASP A 96 5.48 1.42 -4.18
C ASP A 96 4.95 2.85 -4.29
N LYS A 97 4.43 3.21 -5.46
CA LYS A 97 3.78 4.51 -5.66
C LYS A 97 2.53 4.66 -4.80
N LEU A 98 1.72 3.62 -4.66
CA LEU A 98 0.56 3.63 -3.77
C LEU A 98 0.99 3.82 -2.32
N LEU A 99 2.00 3.08 -1.84
CA LEU A 99 2.53 3.23 -0.48
C LEU A 99 3.06 4.64 -0.21
N SER A 100 3.74 5.25 -1.20
CA SER A 100 4.20 6.64 -1.11
C SER A 100 3.03 7.62 -1.01
N SER A 101 2.02 7.49 -1.88
CA SER A 101 0.84 8.37 -1.86
C SER A 101 0.04 8.24 -0.55
N LEU A 102 -0.03 7.03 0.03
CA LEU A 102 -0.64 6.80 1.35
C LEU A 102 0.16 7.46 2.47
N GLN A 103 1.49 7.50 2.37
CA GLN A 103 2.34 8.22 3.31
C GLN A 103 2.07 9.73 3.25
N ASP A 104 2.02 10.30 2.04
CA ASP A 104 1.73 11.72 1.84
C ASP A 104 0.37 12.09 2.44
N GLY A 105 -0.68 11.30 2.18
CA GLY A 105 -1.99 11.50 2.79
C GLY A 105 -1.99 11.37 4.32
N THR A 106 -1.16 10.49 4.88
CA THR A 106 -0.99 10.36 6.33
C THR A 106 -0.34 11.61 6.93
N ASP A 107 0.65 12.17 6.25
CA ASP A 107 1.34 13.38 6.70
C ASP A 107 0.44 14.62 6.59
N ASP A 108 -0.42 14.68 5.57
CA ASP A 108 -1.44 15.71 5.45
C ASP A 108 -2.48 15.65 6.57
N LEU A 109 -2.91 14.45 6.99
CA LEU A 109 -3.77 14.29 8.17
C LEU A 109 -3.12 14.84 9.44
N ARG A 110 -1.82 14.60 9.63
CA ARG A 110 -1.04 15.16 10.74
C ARG A 110 -0.92 16.68 10.64
N ALA A 111 -0.75 17.21 9.42
CA ALA A 111 -0.69 18.64 9.20
C ALA A 111 -2.01 19.32 9.56
N VAL A 112 -3.17 18.74 9.22
CA VAL A 112 -4.49 19.21 9.66
C VAL A 112 -4.59 19.21 11.20
N ALA A 113 -4.16 18.10 11.85
CA ALA A 113 -4.19 18.00 13.31
C ALA A 113 -3.32 19.08 13.96
N THR A 114 -2.12 19.31 13.46
CA THR A 114 -1.19 20.33 13.96
C THR A 114 -1.76 21.73 13.79
N ALA A 115 -2.24 22.07 12.60
CA ALA A 115 -2.81 23.37 12.31
C ALA A 115 -4.07 23.67 13.18
N ALA A 116 -4.88 22.65 13.43
CA ALA A 116 -6.02 22.78 14.33
C ALA A 116 -5.55 23.05 15.78
N LYS A 117 -4.57 22.30 16.27
CA LYS A 117 -4.01 22.46 17.62
C LYS A 117 -3.40 23.84 17.84
N ASP A 118 -2.70 24.35 16.82
CA ASP A 118 -2.07 25.67 16.86
C ASP A 118 -3.08 26.80 16.69
N GLY A 119 -4.31 26.49 16.33
CA GLY A 119 -5.36 27.47 16.08
C GLY A 119 -5.09 28.34 14.85
N ASP A 120 -4.37 27.81 13.87
CA ASP A 120 -4.07 28.51 12.62
C ASP A 120 -5.07 28.12 11.50
N PRO A 121 -6.08 28.98 11.24
CA PRO A 121 -7.10 28.66 10.24
C PRO A 121 -6.59 28.74 8.80
N GLN A 122 -5.44 29.36 8.55
CA GLN A 122 -4.86 29.43 7.22
C GLN A 122 -4.08 28.13 6.93
N ALA A 123 -3.25 27.70 7.87
CA ALA A 123 -2.56 26.42 7.78
C ALA A 123 -3.56 25.26 7.72
N ALA A 124 -4.66 25.29 8.50
CA ALA A 124 -5.68 24.27 8.46
C ALA A 124 -6.37 24.15 7.09
N ARG A 125 -6.65 25.28 6.45
CA ARG A 125 -7.23 25.29 5.09
C ARG A 125 -6.26 24.74 4.05
N GLN A 126 -4.99 25.13 4.15
CA GLN A 126 -3.96 24.59 3.24
C GLN A 126 -3.81 23.08 3.41
N ALA A 127 -3.63 22.61 4.63
CA ALA A 127 -3.50 21.18 4.93
C ALA A 127 -4.74 20.37 4.48
N ALA A 128 -5.95 20.92 4.61
CA ALA A 128 -7.15 20.27 4.10
C ALA A 128 -7.20 20.21 2.56
N GLN A 129 -6.65 21.19 1.85
CA GLN A 129 -6.53 21.17 0.39
C GLN A 129 -5.48 20.14 -0.06
N ASP A 130 -4.34 20.09 0.63
CA ASP A 130 -3.29 19.13 0.36
C ASP A 130 -3.80 17.69 0.57
N LEU A 131 -4.56 17.45 1.65
CA LEU A 131 -5.20 16.15 1.92
C LEU A 131 -6.18 15.74 0.80
N VAL A 132 -6.95 16.67 0.23
CA VAL A 132 -7.81 16.37 -0.92
C VAL A 132 -6.97 15.98 -2.14
N SER A 133 -5.88 16.69 -2.39
CA SER A 133 -4.97 16.39 -3.51
C SER A 133 -4.28 15.04 -3.34
N SER A 134 -3.83 14.70 -2.15
CA SER A 134 -3.27 13.37 -1.83
C SER A 134 -4.31 12.26 -2.01
N GLY A 135 -5.57 12.51 -1.68
CA GLY A 135 -6.67 11.58 -1.94
C GLY A 135 -6.83 11.26 -3.44
N GLU A 136 -6.70 12.25 -4.32
CA GLU A 136 -6.72 12.04 -5.77
C GLU A 136 -5.51 11.24 -6.26
N GLU A 137 -4.31 11.51 -5.71
CA GLU A 137 -3.10 10.75 -6.05
C GLU A 137 -3.18 9.29 -5.59
N ILE A 138 -3.74 9.02 -4.41
CA ILE A 138 -4.02 7.66 -3.92
C ILE A 138 -4.95 6.93 -4.90
N GLN A 139 -6.04 7.55 -5.35
CA GLN A 139 -6.97 6.93 -6.31
C GLN A 139 -6.30 6.63 -7.66
N LYS A 140 -5.42 7.52 -8.14
CA LYS A 140 -4.64 7.29 -9.37
C LYS A 140 -3.67 6.13 -9.18
N ALA A 141 -2.97 6.07 -8.05
CA ALA A 141 -2.04 5.00 -7.73
C ALA A 141 -2.75 3.65 -7.59
N GLU A 142 -3.91 3.59 -6.91
CA GLU A 142 -4.75 2.38 -6.85
C GLU A 142 -5.20 1.90 -8.22
N THR A 143 -5.59 2.83 -9.10
CA THR A 143 -6.00 2.50 -10.47
C THR A 143 -4.84 1.94 -11.28
N ALA A 144 -3.64 2.54 -11.13
CA ALA A 144 -2.42 2.06 -11.78
C ALA A 144 -2.02 0.66 -11.29
N LEU A 145 -2.06 0.44 -9.97
CA LEU A 145 -1.79 -0.87 -9.38
C LEU A 145 -2.75 -1.93 -9.90
N ARG A 146 -4.06 -1.64 -9.87
CA ARG A 146 -5.08 -2.58 -10.38
C ARG A 146 -4.85 -2.94 -11.84
N LYS A 147 -4.51 -1.96 -12.66
CA LYS A 147 -4.17 -2.21 -14.06
C LYS A 147 -2.91 -3.07 -14.23
N ALA A 148 -1.89 -2.86 -13.40
CA ALA A 148 -0.67 -3.67 -13.45
C ALA A 148 -0.89 -5.11 -12.99
N VAL A 149 -1.83 -5.34 -12.07
CA VAL A 149 -2.17 -6.67 -11.53
C VAL A 149 -3.14 -7.44 -12.42
N ASP A 150 -3.96 -6.75 -13.21
CA ASP A 150 -4.96 -7.38 -14.10
C ASP A 150 -4.42 -7.64 -15.52
N GLY A 151 -3.23 -7.14 -15.87
CA GLY A 151 -2.52 -7.38 -17.13
C GLY A 151 -3.01 -6.48 -18.24
#